data_bcb7f2d2de3755519495b5a410df1c25
#
_entry.id   bcb7f2d2de3755519495b5a410df1c25
#
_cell.length_a   1.000
_cell.length_b   1.000
_cell.length_c   1.000
_cell.angle_alpha   90.00
_cell.angle_beta   90.00
_cell.angle_gamma   90.00
#
_symmetry.space_group_name_H-M   'P 1'
#
loop_
_entity.id
_entity.type
_entity.pdbx_description
1 polymer ?
#
loop_
_entity_poly.entity_id
_entity_poly.type
_entity_poly.pdbx_seq_one_letter_code
_entity_poly.pdbx_strand_id
1 'polypeptide(L)'
;MTHKILITALAVLFLTQLFGQNKNEIKLEHYKQLVAILDTVHREDQEYRKKSSTIEKEYGWDSNEMNDLWKIINEKDSINLLKVTKILDNDGWLGADKIGEAGNKTLFLVIQHSNTQTQLKYLPMLQNAVMKGDAKPNYLALLQDRVLLAQGEKQIYGSQLETDVKTGEYVLSPMIDPDNVDKRRAQVGLQPISEYLKLWNLTWNVEEFKKRMSEIEVKKEK
;
A
#
# COMPACT_ATOMS: atom_id res chain seq x y z
N MET A 1 -45.73 38.52 23.01
CA MET A 1 -44.32 38.44 22.59
C MET A 1 -43.79 37.03 22.51
N THR A 2 -44.22 36.08 23.32
CA THR A 2 -43.75 34.69 23.44
C THR A 2 -44.00 33.82 22.19
N HIS A 3 -45.11 33.98 21.46
CA HIS A 3 -45.42 33.16 20.28
C HIS A 3 -44.54 33.43 19.04
N LYS A 4 -44.09 34.67 18.83
CA LYS A 4 -43.20 35.01 17.71
C LYS A 4 -41.77 34.46 17.91
N ILE A 5 -41.31 34.39 19.14
CA ILE A 5 -39.96 33.88 19.49
C ILE A 5 -39.94 32.35 19.28
N LEU A 6 -41.02 31.64 19.61
CA LEU A 6 -41.13 30.20 19.44
C LEU A 6 -41.11 29.74 17.96
N ILE A 7 -41.83 30.50 17.10
CA ILE A 7 -41.91 30.22 15.66
C ILE A 7 -40.56 30.47 14.98
N THR A 8 -39.83 31.53 15.40
CA THR A 8 -38.48 31.82 14.85
C THR A 8 -37.45 30.77 15.26
N ALA A 9 -37.52 30.26 16.50
CA ALA A 9 -36.60 29.19 16.96
C ALA A 9 -36.88 27.85 16.24
N LEU A 10 -38.12 27.48 15.99
CA LEU A 10 -38.48 26.29 15.22
C LEU A 10 -38.04 26.37 13.74
N ALA A 11 -38.18 27.55 13.11
CA ALA A 11 -37.77 27.74 11.73
C ALA A 11 -36.22 27.68 11.57
N VAL A 12 -35.45 28.19 12.52
CA VAL A 12 -34.00 28.10 12.54
C VAL A 12 -33.54 26.65 12.74
N LEU A 13 -34.18 25.89 13.64
CA LEU A 13 -33.91 24.46 13.83
C LEU A 13 -34.20 23.63 12.56
N PHE A 14 -35.29 23.91 11.87
CA PHE A 14 -35.65 23.23 10.64
C PHE A 14 -34.70 23.52 9.49
N LEU A 15 -34.26 24.79 9.35
CA LEU A 15 -33.26 25.21 8.38
C LEU A 15 -31.89 24.55 8.65
N THR A 16 -31.44 24.48 9.90
CA THR A 16 -30.16 23.82 10.24
C THR A 16 -30.20 22.30 9.97
N GLN A 17 -31.34 21.63 10.18
CA GLN A 17 -31.50 20.23 9.80
C GLN A 17 -31.47 20.00 8.28
N LEU A 18 -32.16 20.86 7.51
CA LEU A 18 -32.16 20.78 6.04
C LEU A 18 -30.76 21.01 5.45
N PHE A 19 -30.04 22.01 5.95
CA PHE A 19 -28.64 22.27 5.54
C PHE A 19 -27.70 21.13 5.94
N GLY A 20 -27.89 20.55 7.12
CA GLY A 20 -27.12 19.38 7.58
C GLY A 20 -27.37 18.12 6.73
N GLN A 21 -28.63 17.84 6.37
CA GLN A 21 -29.00 16.73 5.49
C GLN A 21 -28.42 16.90 4.09
N ASN A 22 -28.55 18.08 3.48
CA ASN A 22 -28.01 18.36 2.16
C ASN A 22 -26.47 18.21 2.13
N LYS A 23 -25.75 18.66 3.16
CA LYS A 23 -24.29 18.51 3.27
C LYS A 23 -23.89 17.03 3.38
N ASN A 24 -24.64 16.22 4.11
CA ASN A 24 -24.38 14.79 4.25
C ASN A 24 -24.65 14.03 2.95
N GLU A 25 -25.69 14.37 2.22
CA GLU A 25 -26.01 13.78 0.91
C GLU A 25 -24.92 14.11 -0.12
N ILE A 26 -24.47 15.36 -0.19
CA ILE A 26 -23.36 15.77 -1.07
C ILE A 26 -22.08 15.00 -0.75
N LYS A 27 -21.76 14.81 0.52
CA LYS A 27 -20.59 14.07 0.96
C LYS A 27 -20.68 12.58 0.63
N LEU A 28 -21.85 11.99 0.81
CA LEU A 28 -22.10 10.59 0.46
C LEU A 28 -21.97 10.36 -1.04
N GLU A 29 -22.49 11.27 -1.87
CA GLU A 29 -22.37 11.17 -3.31
C GLU A 29 -20.90 11.32 -3.78
N HIS A 30 -20.14 12.23 -3.16
CA HIS A 30 -18.71 12.34 -3.39
C HIS A 30 -17.98 11.03 -3.09
N TYR A 31 -18.24 10.37 -1.95
CA TYR A 31 -17.61 9.08 -1.64
C TYR A 31 -18.00 7.97 -2.62
N LYS A 32 -19.25 7.92 -3.10
CA LYS A 32 -19.64 6.96 -4.15
C LYS A 32 -18.85 7.17 -5.44
N GLN A 33 -18.60 8.41 -5.83
CA GLN A 33 -17.78 8.72 -7.00
C GLN A 33 -16.32 8.27 -6.79
N LEU A 34 -15.76 8.48 -5.58
CA LEU A 34 -14.41 7.99 -5.25
C LEU A 34 -14.33 6.47 -5.30
N VAL A 35 -15.33 5.75 -4.78
CA VAL A 35 -15.41 4.28 -4.86
C VAL A 35 -15.38 3.81 -6.31
N ALA A 36 -16.19 4.40 -7.19
CA ALA A 36 -16.22 4.03 -8.60
C ALA A 36 -14.87 4.26 -9.30
N ILE A 37 -14.18 5.35 -8.97
CA ILE A 37 -12.81 5.62 -9.46
C ILE A 37 -11.85 4.56 -8.94
N LEU A 38 -11.87 4.27 -7.63
CA LEU A 38 -10.96 3.32 -6.99
C LEU A 38 -11.19 1.88 -7.45
N ASP A 39 -12.41 1.47 -7.72
CA ASP A 39 -12.74 0.16 -8.31
C ASP A 39 -12.11 0.00 -9.71
N THR A 40 -12.18 1.07 -10.51
CA THR A 40 -11.53 1.09 -11.83
C THR A 40 -10.01 1.01 -11.70
N VAL A 41 -9.43 1.82 -10.80
CA VAL A 41 -8.00 1.82 -10.51
C VAL A 41 -7.54 0.44 -10.01
N HIS A 42 -8.30 -0.19 -9.09
CA HIS A 42 -7.98 -1.52 -8.58
C HIS A 42 -7.90 -2.57 -9.69
N ARG A 43 -8.88 -2.57 -10.58
CA ARG A 43 -8.89 -3.49 -11.72
C ARG A 43 -7.70 -3.24 -12.64
N GLU A 44 -7.43 -1.99 -13.01
CA GLU A 44 -6.33 -1.62 -13.89
C GLU A 44 -4.95 -1.94 -13.28
N ASP A 45 -4.77 -1.75 -11.98
CA ASP A 45 -3.54 -2.08 -11.25
C ASP A 45 -3.29 -3.60 -11.17
N GLN A 46 -4.34 -4.40 -10.95
CA GLN A 46 -4.18 -5.83 -10.65
C GLN A 46 -4.30 -6.74 -11.88
N GLU A 47 -5.02 -6.33 -12.93
CA GLU A 47 -5.32 -7.17 -14.08
C GLU A 47 -4.05 -7.68 -14.77
N TYR A 48 -3.12 -6.78 -15.04
CA TYR A 48 -1.88 -7.10 -15.77
C TYR A 48 -0.84 -7.76 -14.86
N ARG A 49 -0.76 -7.36 -13.58
CA ARG A 49 0.14 -7.98 -12.61
C ARG A 49 -0.16 -9.46 -12.37
N LYS A 50 -1.43 -9.86 -12.41
CA LYS A 50 -1.83 -11.27 -12.31
C LYS A 50 -1.31 -12.14 -13.47
N LYS A 51 -0.99 -11.54 -14.61
CA LYS A 51 -0.46 -12.27 -15.78
C LYS A 51 1.05 -12.49 -15.69
N SER A 52 1.76 -11.73 -14.84
CA SER A 52 3.23 -11.76 -14.80
C SER A 52 3.80 -13.14 -14.50
N SER A 53 3.27 -13.85 -13.51
CA SER A 53 3.76 -15.19 -13.14
C SER A 53 3.53 -16.24 -14.23
N THR A 54 2.46 -16.11 -15.02
CA THR A 54 2.19 -17.01 -16.15
C THR A 54 3.17 -16.73 -17.30
N ILE A 55 3.35 -15.44 -17.63
CA ILE A 55 4.27 -15.02 -18.70
C ILE A 55 5.71 -15.34 -18.33
N GLU A 56 6.12 -15.10 -17.08
CA GLU A 56 7.45 -15.46 -16.57
C GLU A 56 7.72 -16.96 -16.70
N LYS A 57 6.74 -17.80 -16.34
CA LYS A 57 6.87 -19.26 -16.41
C LYS A 57 6.94 -19.76 -17.85
N GLU A 58 6.22 -19.14 -18.78
CA GLU A 58 6.10 -19.59 -20.17
C GLU A 58 7.25 -19.08 -21.04
N TYR A 59 7.66 -17.83 -20.86
CA TYR A 59 8.61 -17.13 -21.75
C TYR A 59 9.90 -16.70 -21.04
N GLY A 60 9.92 -16.68 -19.71
CA GLY A 60 11.04 -16.18 -18.90
C GLY A 60 10.94 -14.69 -18.57
N TRP A 61 11.66 -14.29 -17.53
CA TRP A 61 11.66 -12.90 -17.02
C TRP A 61 12.17 -11.87 -18.03
N ASP A 62 13.22 -12.21 -18.79
CA ASP A 62 13.87 -11.31 -19.76
C ASP A 62 13.24 -11.37 -21.17
N SER A 63 12.07 -12.01 -21.31
CA SER A 63 11.38 -12.16 -22.60
C SER A 63 10.79 -10.85 -23.13
N ASN A 64 10.54 -10.80 -24.45
CA ASN A 64 9.83 -9.69 -25.05
C ASN A 64 8.40 -9.57 -24.53
N GLU A 65 7.75 -10.70 -24.30
CA GLU A 65 6.39 -10.79 -23.74
C GLU A 65 6.32 -10.18 -22.32
N MET A 66 7.31 -10.42 -21.49
CA MET A 66 7.42 -9.82 -20.16
C MET A 66 7.70 -8.32 -20.27
N ASN A 67 8.61 -7.90 -21.16
CA ASN A 67 8.90 -6.49 -21.41
C ASN A 67 7.66 -5.72 -21.90
N ASP A 68 6.86 -6.30 -22.77
CA ASP A 68 5.62 -5.68 -23.26
C ASP A 68 4.55 -5.61 -22.16
N LEU A 69 4.45 -6.63 -21.30
CA LEU A 69 3.59 -6.57 -20.12
C LEU A 69 4.00 -5.43 -19.19
N TRP A 70 5.30 -5.27 -18.91
CA TRP A 70 5.81 -4.19 -18.05
C TRP A 70 5.57 -2.80 -18.62
N LYS A 71 5.61 -2.61 -19.93
CA LYS A 71 5.22 -1.33 -20.56
C LYS A 71 3.77 -0.97 -20.24
N ILE A 72 2.86 -1.95 -20.39
CA ILE A 72 1.43 -1.75 -20.10
C ILE A 72 1.24 -1.45 -18.60
N ILE A 73 1.89 -2.21 -17.70
CA ILE A 73 1.81 -2.00 -16.27
C ILE A 73 2.28 -0.57 -15.92
N ASN A 74 3.42 -0.13 -16.42
CA ASN A 74 3.99 1.19 -16.13
C ASN A 74 3.09 2.33 -16.63
N GLU A 75 2.45 2.17 -17.80
CA GLU A 75 1.48 3.14 -18.32
C GLU A 75 0.25 3.23 -17.39
N LYS A 76 -0.32 2.09 -17.00
CA LYS A 76 -1.46 2.03 -16.08
C LYS A 76 -1.10 2.58 -14.70
N ASP A 77 0.06 2.24 -14.16
CA ASP A 77 0.55 2.76 -12.88
C ASP A 77 0.64 4.30 -12.91
N SER A 78 1.14 4.88 -13.99
CA SER A 78 1.25 6.34 -14.13
C SER A 78 -0.13 7.01 -14.12
N ILE A 79 -1.11 6.46 -14.84
CA ILE A 79 -2.49 6.99 -14.89
C ILE A 79 -3.18 6.82 -13.51
N ASN A 80 -3.04 5.65 -12.90
CA ASN A 80 -3.62 5.32 -11.60
C ASN A 80 -3.03 6.19 -10.50
N LEU A 81 -1.73 6.45 -10.55
CA LEU A 81 -1.04 7.33 -9.60
C LEU A 81 -1.61 8.74 -9.63
N LEU A 82 -1.87 9.32 -10.81
CA LEU A 82 -2.51 10.65 -10.92
C LEU A 82 -3.90 10.68 -10.28
N LYS A 83 -4.72 9.64 -10.47
CA LYS A 83 -6.06 9.53 -9.87
C LYS A 83 -5.96 9.44 -8.35
N VAL A 84 -5.10 8.54 -7.82
CA VAL A 84 -4.97 8.28 -6.38
C VAL A 84 -4.33 9.45 -5.66
N THR A 85 -3.28 10.06 -6.21
CA THR A 85 -2.65 11.23 -5.58
C THR A 85 -3.61 12.42 -5.50
N LYS A 86 -4.47 12.62 -6.51
CA LYS A 86 -5.54 13.63 -6.46
C LYS A 86 -6.52 13.37 -5.32
N ILE A 87 -6.90 12.11 -5.07
CA ILE A 87 -7.75 11.74 -3.94
C ILE A 87 -7.03 12.01 -2.62
N LEU A 88 -5.78 11.53 -2.47
CA LEU A 88 -5.01 11.70 -1.24
C LEU A 88 -4.72 13.18 -0.91
N ASP A 89 -4.42 14.00 -1.92
CA ASP A 89 -4.12 15.42 -1.73
C ASP A 89 -5.40 16.25 -1.37
N ASN A 90 -6.59 15.84 -1.85
CA ASN A 90 -7.83 16.55 -1.59
C ASN A 90 -8.59 16.04 -0.35
N ASP A 91 -8.65 14.73 -0.16
CA ASP A 91 -9.51 14.07 0.83
C ASP A 91 -8.72 13.42 1.97
N GLY A 92 -7.38 13.32 1.83
CA GLY A 92 -6.52 12.56 2.73
C GLY A 92 -6.67 11.06 2.56
N TRP A 93 -6.11 10.28 3.49
CA TRP A 93 -6.27 8.83 3.50
C TRP A 93 -7.63 8.45 4.08
N LEU A 94 -8.55 8.07 3.21
CA LEU A 94 -9.92 7.72 3.60
C LEU A 94 -9.98 6.28 4.14
N GLY A 95 -10.69 6.09 5.26
CA GLY A 95 -10.94 4.79 5.87
C GLY A 95 -11.96 3.94 5.09
N ALA A 96 -12.01 2.66 5.43
CA ALA A 96 -12.93 1.70 4.81
C ALA A 96 -14.42 2.04 5.08
N ASP A 97 -14.72 2.80 6.11
CA ASP A 97 -16.05 3.33 6.41
C ASP A 97 -16.60 4.27 5.32
N LYS A 98 -15.69 4.93 4.56
CA LYS A 98 -16.02 5.91 3.50
C LYS A 98 -15.94 5.32 2.09
N ILE A 99 -14.88 4.55 1.83
CA ILE A 99 -14.55 4.06 0.48
C ILE A 99 -14.49 2.54 0.35
N GLY A 100 -14.90 1.81 1.39
CA GLY A 100 -14.82 0.34 1.44
C GLY A 100 -13.40 -0.20 1.60
N GLU A 101 -13.30 -1.49 1.96
CA GLU A 101 -12.03 -2.19 2.10
C GLU A 101 -11.22 -2.24 0.79
N ALA A 102 -11.91 -2.44 -0.33
CA ALA A 102 -11.30 -2.48 -1.65
C ALA A 102 -10.70 -1.12 -2.02
N GLY A 103 -11.43 -0.03 -1.81
CA GLY A 103 -10.95 1.33 -2.06
C GLY A 103 -9.74 1.68 -1.19
N ASN A 104 -9.79 1.37 0.12
CA ASN A 104 -8.68 1.60 1.04
C ASN A 104 -7.42 0.80 0.65
N LYS A 105 -7.59 -0.47 0.25
CA LYS A 105 -6.51 -1.31 -0.29
C LYS A 105 -5.93 -0.72 -1.58
N THR A 106 -6.78 -0.16 -2.44
CA THR A 106 -6.36 0.43 -3.72
C THR A 106 -5.48 1.66 -3.52
N LEU A 107 -5.81 2.54 -2.57
CA LEU A 107 -4.94 3.65 -2.19
C LEU A 107 -3.54 3.15 -1.83
N PHE A 108 -3.46 2.12 -0.98
CA PHE A 108 -2.18 1.52 -0.59
C PHE A 108 -1.43 0.93 -1.79
N LEU A 109 -2.07 0.10 -2.61
CA LEU A 109 -1.41 -0.60 -3.72
C LEU A 109 -0.78 0.37 -4.71
N VAL A 110 -1.49 1.44 -5.08
CA VAL A 110 -0.97 2.42 -6.05
C VAL A 110 0.24 3.17 -5.48
N ILE A 111 0.22 3.56 -4.19
CA ILE A 111 1.38 4.18 -3.55
C ILE A 111 2.53 3.17 -3.41
N GLN A 112 2.25 1.93 -3.03
CA GLN A 112 3.24 0.85 -2.93
C GLN A 112 3.96 0.56 -4.26
N HIS A 113 3.26 0.70 -5.39
CA HIS A 113 3.81 0.46 -6.73
C HIS A 113 4.47 1.72 -7.35
N SER A 114 4.35 2.88 -6.72
CA SER A 114 4.93 4.12 -7.21
C SER A 114 6.45 4.22 -6.96
N ASN A 115 7.07 5.27 -7.47
CA ASN A 115 8.48 5.55 -7.20
C ASN A 115 8.73 5.97 -5.74
N THR A 116 9.99 5.86 -5.31
CA THR A 116 10.43 6.15 -3.93
C THR A 116 10.05 7.56 -3.47
N GLN A 117 10.14 8.56 -4.34
CA GLN A 117 9.78 9.94 -3.98
C GLN A 117 8.30 10.05 -3.59
N THR A 118 7.42 9.41 -4.34
CA THR A 118 5.99 9.34 -4.04
C THR A 118 5.70 8.55 -2.77
N GLN A 119 6.36 7.41 -2.60
CA GLN A 119 6.26 6.59 -1.39
C GLN A 119 6.64 7.39 -0.15
N LEU A 120 7.76 8.12 -0.18
CA LEU A 120 8.21 9.01 0.89
C LEU A 120 7.21 10.14 1.17
N LYS A 121 6.61 10.74 0.13
CA LYS A 121 5.60 11.80 0.28
C LYS A 121 4.38 11.32 1.07
N TYR A 122 3.88 10.10 0.76
CA TYR A 122 2.63 9.60 1.33
C TYR A 122 2.80 8.68 2.55
N LEU A 123 4.02 8.23 2.87
CA LEU A 123 4.30 7.40 4.05
C LEU A 123 3.81 8.05 5.36
N PRO A 124 4.05 9.34 5.66
CA PRO A 124 3.52 9.98 6.88
C PRO A 124 1.99 10.03 6.92
N MET A 125 1.33 10.17 5.75
CA MET A 125 -0.14 10.16 5.66
C MET A 125 -0.69 8.77 5.98
N LEU A 126 -0.09 7.69 5.42
CA LEU A 126 -0.45 6.32 5.75
C LEU A 126 -0.20 6.01 7.23
N GLN A 127 0.92 6.45 7.79
CA GLN A 127 1.21 6.27 9.21
C GLN A 127 0.13 6.92 10.10
N ASN A 128 -0.29 8.14 9.78
CA ASN A 128 -1.37 8.82 10.49
C ASN A 128 -2.72 8.09 10.32
N ALA A 129 -2.99 7.57 9.12
CA ALA A 129 -4.20 6.79 8.85
C ALA A 129 -4.23 5.49 9.68
N VAL A 130 -3.11 4.77 9.80
CA VAL A 130 -3.00 3.58 10.66
C VAL A 130 -3.25 3.93 12.13
N MET A 131 -2.66 5.03 12.63
CA MET A 131 -2.89 5.47 14.02
C MET A 131 -4.37 5.80 14.29
N LYS A 132 -5.12 6.27 13.29
CA LYS A 132 -6.56 6.59 13.39
C LYS A 132 -7.47 5.37 13.15
N GLY A 133 -6.93 4.23 12.72
CA GLY A 133 -7.71 3.08 12.28
C GLY A 133 -8.29 3.19 10.87
N ASP A 134 -7.90 4.22 10.12
CA ASP A 134 -8.32 4.44 8.73
C ASP A 134 -7.56 3.57 7.71
N ALA A 135 -6.46 2.93 8.10
CA ALA A 135 -5.68 2.01 7.27
C ALA A 135 -5.15 0.82 8.08
N LYS A 136 -4.87 -0.29 7.40
CA LYS A 136 -4.37 -1.51 8.05
C LYS A 136 -2.88 -1.37 8.39
N PRO A 137 -2.44 -1.85 9.59
CA PRO A 137 -1.03 -1.79 10.00
C PRO A 137 -0.07 -2.51 9.03
N ASN A 138 -0.53 -3.61 8.40
CA ASN A 138 0.29 -4.33 7.42
C ASN A 138 0.59 -3.50 6.16
N TYR A 139 -0.28 -2.59 5.74
CA TYR A 139 0.01 -1.68 4.62
C TYR A 139 1.18 -0.76 4.94
N LEU A 140 1.19 -0.21 6.15
CA LEU A 140 2.30 0.61 6.63
C LEU A 140 3.60 -0.19 6.68
N ALA A 141 3.56 -1.40 7.24
CA ALA A 141 4.72 -2.27 7.36
C ALA A 141 5.36 -2.58 6.00
N LEU A 142 4.54 -2.92 4.99
CA LEU A 142 5.01 -3.21 3.64
C LEU A 142 5.63 -1.98 2.97
N LEU A 143 5.02 -0.81 3.12
CA LEU A 143 5.55 0.43 2.55
C LEU A 143 6.82 0.89 3.26
N GLN A 144 6.90 0.75 4.59
CA GLN A 144 8.11 1.07 5.37
C GLN A 144 9.31 0.24 4.93
N ASP A 145 9.15 -1.08 4.79
CA ASP A 145 10.24 -1.95 4.33
C ASP A 145 10.78 -1.51 2.97
N ARG A 146 9.89 -1.19 2.03
CA ARG A 146 10.26 -0.74 0.69
C ARG A 146 11.02 0.58 0.72
N VAL A 147 10.53 1.54 1.50
CA VAL A 147 11.16 2.86 1.64
C VAL A 147 12.53 2.76 2.30
N LEU A 148 12.67 1.97 3.36
CA LEU A 148 13.94 1.75 4.05
C LEU A 148 14.99 1.16 3.11
N LEU A 149 14.66 0.13 2.36
CA LEU A 149 15.57 -0.46 1.38
C LEU A 149 15.96 0.53 0.28
N ALA A 150 15.02 1.32 -0.22
CA ALA A 150 15.31 2.37 -1.21
C ALA A 150 16.23 3.48 -0.68
N GLN A 151 16.30 3.67 0.64
CA GLN A 151 17.23 4.56 1.33
C GLN A 151 18.57 3.89 1.69
N GLY A 152 18.76 2.60 1.34
CA GLY A 152 19.96 1.82 1.67
C GLY A 152 19.94 1.26 3.09
N GLU A 153 18.82 1.38 3.79
CA GLU A 153 18.61 0.85 5.14
C GLU A 153 18.13 -0.60 5.12
N LYS A 154 18.13 -1.26 6.27
CA LYS A 154 17.58 -2.61 6.43
C LYS A 154 16.07 -2.57 6.67
N GLN A 155 15.33 -3.47 6.04
CA GLN A 155 13.89 -3.65 6.29
C GLN A 155 13.60 -4.15 7.71
N ILE A 156 12.37 -3.95 8.17
CA ILE A 156 11.93 -4.29 9.54
C ILE A 156 11.18 -5.63 9.57
N TYR A 157 10.30 -5.86 8.58
CA TYR A 157 9.34 -6.95 8.59
C TYR A 157 9.70 -8.09 7.62
N GLY A 158 10.75 -7.95 6.80
CA GLY A 158 11.14 -8.96 5.84
C GLY A 158 10.10 -9.16 4.74
N SER A 159 9.55 -8.07 4.22
CA SER A 159 8.51 -8.12 3.19
C SER A 159 9.03 -7.94 1.76
N GLN A 160 10.30 -7.64 1.60
CA GLN A 160 10.92 -7.38 0.30
C GLN A 160 12.02 -8.39 0.00
N LEU A 161 12.06 -8.80 -1.26
CA LEU A 161 13.08 -9.67 -1.83
C LEU A 161 13.93 -8.87 -2.83
N GLU A 162 15.13 -9.36 -3.09
CA GLU A 162 16.01 -8.89 -4.15
C GLU A 162 16.48 -10.08 -4.99
N THR A 163 16.97 -9.84 -6.19
CA THR A 163 17.59 -10.88 -7.02
C THR A 163 19.07 -10.95 -6.69
N ASP A 164 19.56 -12.13 -6.33
CA ASP A 164 21.00 -12.37 -6.16
C ASP A 164 21.68 -12.24 -7.51
N VAL A 165 22.66 -11.32 -7.61
CA VAL A 165 23.33 -10.96 -8.87
C VAL A 165 24.14 -12.12 -9.46
N LYS A 166 24.50 -13.13 -8.63
CA LYS A 166 25.33 -14.27 -9.06
C LYS A 166 24.49 -15.43 -9.54
N THR A 167 23.36 -15.69 -8.84
CA THR A 167 22.53 -16.88 -9.12
C THR A 167 21.30 -16.53 -9.95
N GLY A 168 20.84 -15.25 -9.96
CA GLY A 168 19.60 -14.83 -10.55
C GLY A 168 18.35 -15.21 -9.72
N GLU A 169 18.56 -15.83 -8.55
CA GLU A 169 17.47 -16.30 -7.69
C GLU A 169 17.00 -15.20 -6.74
N TYR A 170 15.74 -15.26 -6.31
CA TYR A 170 15.23 -14.39 -5.27
C TYR A 170 15.86 -14.74 -3.92
N VAL A 171 16.21 -13.70 -3.18
CA VAL A 171 16.69 -13.79 -1.81
C VAL A 171 16.03 -12.72 -0.96
N LEU A 172 15.90 -12.98 0.34
CA LEU A 172 15.33 -12.00 1.27
C LEU A 172 16.30 -10.81 1.42
N SER A 173 15.82 -9.59 1.17
CA SER A 173 16.64 -8.36 1.32
C SER A 173 17.11 -8.16 2.76
N PRO A 174 18.19 -7.37 3.01
CA PRO A 174 18.71 -7.13 4.34
C PRO A 174 17.66 -6.66 5.34
N MET A 175 17.66 -7.27 6.53
CA MET A 175 16.65 -7.03 7.58
C MET A 175 17.30 -6.85 8.94
N ILE A 176 16.71 -6.00 9.79
CA ILE A 176 17.12 -5.87 11.20
C ILE A 176 16.59 -7.04 12.03
N ASP A 177 17.34 -7.42 13.08
CA ASP A 177 16.89 -8.35 14.13
C ASP A 177 16.05 -9.54 13.60
N PRO A 178 16.66 -10.43 12.80
CA PRO A 178 15.94 -11.53 12.16
C PRO A 178 15.36 -12.56 13.13
N ASP A 179 15.90 -12.67 14.35
CA ASP A 179 15.39 -13.57 15.38
C ASP A 179 13.97 -13.21 15.85
N ASN A 180 13.62 -11.92 15.85
CA ASN A 180 12.33 -11.42 16.29
C ASN A 180 11.38 -11.02 15.15
N VAL A 181 11.69 -11.39 13.92
CA VAL A 181 10.89 -10.95 12.75
C VAL A 181 9.42 -11.38 12.86
N ASP A 182 9.14 -12.61 13.27
CA ASP A 182 7.76 -13.13 13.35
C ASP A 182 6.96 -12.43 14.44
N LYS A 183 7.61 -12.02 15.54
CA LYS A 183 6.95 -11.20 16.58
C LYS A 183 6.51 -9.85 16.01
N ARG A 184 7.39 -9.17 15.23
CA ARG A 184 7.05 -7.89 14.59
C ARG A 184 5.96 -8.05 13.53
N ARG A 185 6.04 -9.11 12.73
CA ARG A 185 5.06 -9.42 11.67
C ARG A 185 3.67 -9.66 12.27
N ALA A 186 3.58 -10.43 13.34
CA ALA A 186 2.31 -10.69 14.04
C ALA A 186 1.66 -9.40 14.58
N GLN A 187 2.46 -8.45 15.11
CA GLN A 187 1.95 -7.18 15.64
C GLN A 187 1.25 -6.31 14.58
N VAL A 188 1.61 -6.47 13.31
CA VAL A 188 1.03 -5.71 12.20
C VAL A 188 0.10 -6.54 11.31
N GLY A 189 -0.22 -7.77 11.72
CA GLY A 189 -1.13 -8.65 10.97
C GLY A 189 -0.52 -9.25 9.71
N LEU A 190 0.80 -9.43 9.66
CA LEU A 190 1.49 -10.18 8.62
C LEU A 190 1.64 -11.64 9.04
N GLN A 191 1.54 -12.56 8.07
CA GLN A 191 1.80 -13.99 8.28
C GLN A 191 3.27 -14.23 8.68
N PRO A 192 3.62 -15.36 9.34
CA PRO A 192 5.00 -15.72 9.65
C PRO A 192 5.90 -15.64 8.41
N ILE A 193 7.18 -15.29 8.60
CA ILE A 193 8.09 -15.09 7.48
C ILE A 193 8.30 -16.37 6.67
N SER A 194 8.29 -17.53 7.34
CA SER A 194 8.39 -18.82 6.67
C SER A 194 7.22 -19.06 5.69
N GLU A 195 6.00 -18.65 6.06
CA GLU A 195 4.84 -18.79 5.20
C GLU A 195 4.88 -17.78 4.03
N TYR A 196 5.39 -16.58 4.27
CA TYR A 196 5.60 -15.60 3.20
C TYR A 196 6.63 -16.08 2.17
N LEU A 197 7.77 -16.59 2.63
CA LEU A 197 8.86 -17.03 1.75
C LEU A 197 8.49 -18.27 0.90
N LYS A 198 7.60 -19.13 1.38
CA LYS A 198 7.05 -20.26 0.58
C LYS A 198 6.38 -19.79 -0.71
N LEU A 199 5.79 -18.60 -0.74
CA LEU A 199 5.17 -18.03 -1.95
C LEU A 199 6.20 -17.82 -3.08
N TRP A 200 7.48 -17.72 -2.71
CA TRP A 200 8.62 -17.49 -3.59
C TRP A 200 9.52 -18.72 -3.72
N ASN A 201 9.03 -19.91 -3.27
CA ASN A 201 9.81 -21.15 -3.20
C ASN A 201 11.10 -21.05 -2.35
N LEU A 202 11.10 -20.14 -1.36
CA LEU A 202 12.22 -19.92 -0.45
C LEU A 202 11.93 -20.57 0.91
N THR A 203 13.00 -21.04 1.58
CA THR A 203 12.94 -21.58 2.93
C THR A 203 13.51 -20.57 3.93
N TRP A 204 12.83 -20.36 5.06
CA TRP A 204 13.34 -19.53 6.13
C TRP A 204 14.32 -20.30 7.00
N ASN A 205 15.55 -19.79 7.09
CA ASN A 205 16.55 -20.23 8.04
C ASN A 205 17.28 -18.98 8.57
N VAL A 206 17.09 -18.67 9.84
CA VAL A 206 17.62 -17.45 10.48
C VAL A 206 19.15 -17.46 10.54
N GLU A 207 19.78 -18.61 10.77
CA GLU A 207 21.25 -18.69 10.86
C GLU A 207 21.90 -18.53 9.48
N GLU A 208 21.35 -19.11 8.44
CA GLU A 208 21.79 -18.90 7.06
C GLU A 208 21.60 -17.44 6.63
N PHE A 209 20.48 -16.83 7.00
CA PHE A 209 20.23 -15.41 6.74
C PHE A 209 21.29 -14.54 7.41
N LYS A 210 21.59 -14.74 8.71
CA LYS A 210 22.62 -14.00 9.44
C LYS A 210 24.00 -14.16 8.82
N LYS A 211 24.36 -15.38 8.44
CA LYS A 211 25.63 -15.66 7.76
C LYS A 211 25.75 -14.87 6.46
N ARG A 212 24.71 -14.89 5.63
CA ARG A 212 24.68 -14.11 4.38
C ARG A 212 24.80 -12.60 4.65
N MET A 213 24.11 -12.07 5.67
CA MET A 213 24.22 -10.66 6.04
C MET A 213 25.63 -10.25 6.45
N SER A 214 26.31 -11.06 7.27
CA SER A 214 27.70 -10.77 7.65
C SER A 214 28.66 -10.81 6.46
N GLU A 215 28.48 -11.70 5.49
CA GLU A 215 29.28 -11.73 4.26
C GLU A 215 29.09 -10.47 3.38
N ILE A 216 27.87 -9.91 3.36
CA ILE A 216 27.57 -8.67 2.63
C ILE A 216 28.22 -7.47 3.31
N GLU A 217 28.17 -7.39 4.65
CA GLU A 217 28.76 -6.30 5.42
C GLU A 217 30.28 -6.25 5.26
N VAL A 218 30.95 -7.39 5.37
CA VAL A 218 32.43 -7.50 5.15
C VAL A 218 32.85 -7.04 3.74
N LYS A 219 31.99 -7.22 2.74
CA LYS A 219 32.29 -6.76 1.36
C LYS A 219 32.08 -5.28 1.13
N LYS A 220 31.23 -4.62 1.93
CA LYS A 220 31.01 -3.16 1.85
C LYS A 220 32.12 -2.34 2.51
N GLU A 221 32.91 -2.97 3.40
CA GLU A 221 34.03 -2.33 4.11
C GLU A 221 35.37 -2.42 3.38
N LYS A 222 35.42 -3.14 2.27
CA LYS A 222 36.59 -3.28 1.40
C LYS A 222 36.47 -2.47 0.13
#